data_816a517b4086229b4db4bd25f290b3a5
#
_entry.id   816a517b4086229b4db4bd25f290b3a5
#
_cell.length_a   1.000
_cell.length_b   1.000
_cell.length_c   1.000
_cell.angle_alpha   90.00
_cell.angle_beta   90.00
_cell.angle_gamma   90.00
#
_symmetry.space_group_name_H-M   'P 1'
#
loop_
_entity.id
_entity.type
_entity.pdbx_description
1 polymer ?
#
loop_
_entity_poly.entity_id
_entity_poly.type
_entity_poly.pdbx_seq_one_letter_code
_entity_poly.pdbx_strand_id
1 'polypeptide(L)'
;MLNLRLAGLALFFAFVPAWQAAEPSAPPPPKIDRARWETFIRYAEGYVAAVKFQFEDPKPSSVPGFYEVTVHLSNGASTLDRQYYVTADGQSIVSGSLWNVNEGPFAATLKLLPKDGFAFGPPDAPVNIILFSDFECPYCSELAKTIRQELPKKYGDKVKVTFEDFPLTAIHPWARAAAESAQCLGAQNPAAFWAFHDWIFQHQKDTTPANLRQETMTIAKQQSVDETKLAACLDSHAPAAQIDKSIQLGRTLQVQQTPTFFVNGREETGALPWDRLAALIDFELNRPKEFSPSADTEKCCEVSIPKIGGK
;
A
#
# COMPACT_ATOMS: atom_id res chain seq x y z
N MET A 1 31.90 80.19 32.91
CA MET A 1 32.66 78.98 32.53
C MET A 1 32.17 77.85 33.43
N LEU A 2 31.25 77.01 32.96
CA LEU A 2 30.64 76.05 33.79
C LEU A 2 30.96 74.66 33.12
N ASN A 3 31.77 73.87 33.79
CA ASN A 3 32.18 72.52 33.38
C ASN A 3 31.13 71.50 33.82
N LEU A 4 30.41 70.94 32.88
CA LEU A 4 29.47 69.85 33.12
C LEU A 4 30.21 68.54 32.90
N ARG A 5 30.39 67.76 33.97
CA ARG A 5 30.94 66.40 33.94
C ARG A 5 29.79 65.40 33.68
N LEU A 6 29.80 64.76 32.53
CA LEU A 6 28.92 63.60 32.26
C LEU A 6 29.48 62.37 32.98
N ALA A 7 28.69 61.82 33.91
CA ALA A 7 28.93 60.51 34.50
C ALA A 7 28.33 59.44 33.57
N GLY A 8 29.17 58.59 33.01
CA GLY A 8 28.75 57.47 32.20
C GLY A 8 28.29 56.28 33.07
N LEU A 9 27.04 55.91 32.92
CA LEU A 9 26.47 54.75 33.59
C LEU A 9 26.75 53.51 32.70
N ALA A 10 27.68 52.66 33.13
CA ALA A 10 27.97 51.38 32.48
C ALA A 10 26.93 50.33 32.92
N LEU A 11 26.03 49.96 31.99
CA LEU A 11 25.11 48.81 32.17
C LEU A 11 25.89 47.52 31.95
N PHE A 12 26.14 46.78 33.01
CA PHE A 12 26.62 45.42 32.96
C PHE A 12 25.44 44.50 32.60
N PHE A 13 25.39 44.05 31.32
CA PHE A 13 24.53 42.94 30.95
C PHE A 13 25.14 41.62 31.52
N ALA A 14 24.52 41.08 32.54
CA ALA A 14 24.85 39.75 33.02
C ALA A 14 24.34 38.71 32.00
N PHE A 15 25.27 38.11 31.28
CA PHE A 15 24.99 37.00 30.39
C PHE A 15 24.66 35.76 31.27
N VAL A 16 23.39 35.46 31.43
CA VAL A 16 22.94 34.18 32.05
C VAL A 16 23.06 33.12 30.97
N PRO A 17 23.96 32.12 31.10
CA PRO A 17 23.98 31.01 30.15
C PRO A 17 22.67 30.29 30.25
N ALA A 18 21.88 30.25 29.17
CA ALA A 18 20.71 29.38 29.06
C ALA A 18 21.23 27.93 29.16
N TRP A 19 20.94 27.31 30.30
CA TRP A 19 21.14 25.88 30.48
C TRP A 19 20.20 25.17 29.51
N GLN A 20 20.71 24.80 28.37
CA GLN A 20 20.01 23.86 27.46
C GLN A 20 19.89 22.54 28.24
N ALA A 21 18.71 22.25 28.73
CA ALA A 21 18.40 20.94 29.24
C ALA A 21 18.60 19.97 28.04
N ALA A 22 19.61 19.12 28.12
CA ALA A 22 19.81 18.07 27.14
C ALA A 22 18.53 17.22 27.16
N GLU A 23 17.90 17.06 26.00
CA GLU A 23 16.80 16.12 25.86
C GLU A 23 17.30 14.75 26.34
N PRO A 24 16.53 14.04 27.16
CA PRO A 24 16.94 12.71 27.62
C PRO A 24 17.17 11.83 26.39
N SER A 25 18.43 11.44 26.17
CA SER A 25 18.78 10.52 25.11
C SER A 25 17.95 9.24 25.30
N ALA A 26 17.32 8.77 24.21
CA ALA A 26 16.58 7.52 24.23
C ALA A 26 17.48 6.42 24.84
N PRO A 27 16.96 5.55 25.70
CA PRO A 27 17.74 4.45 26.27
C PRO A 27 18.34 3.61 25.12
N PRO A 28 19.47 2.95 25.34
CA PRO A 28 20.05 2.09 24.30
C PRO A 28 19.06 0.98 23.92
N PRO A 29 19.07 0.53 22.64
CA PRO A 29 18.17 -0.52 22.20
C PRO A 29 18.37 -1.82 23.02
N PRO A 30 17.29 -2.55 23.32
CA PRO A 30 17.35 -3.79 24.08
C PRO A 30 18.18 -4.83 23.34
N LYS A 31 18.95 -5.61 24.08
CA LYS A 31 19.56 -6.82 23.52
C LYS A 31 18.50 -7.91 23.45
N ILE A 32 18.17 -8.34 22.24
CA ILE A 32 17.23 -9.44 22.02
C ILE A 32 17.98 -10.76 21.88
N ASP A 33 17.51 -11.79 22.58
CA ASP A 33 17.93 -13.16 22.35
C ASP A 33 17.13 -13.73 21.16
N ARG A 34 17.70 -13.62 19.95
CA ARG A 34 17.03 -14.00 18.71
C ARG A 34 16.59 -15.45 18.69
N ALA A 35 17.36 -16.36 19.27
CA ALA A 35 17.01 -17.78 19.31
C ALA A 35 15.80 -18.04 20.21
N ARG A 36 15.75 -17.40 21.36
CA ARG A 36 14.62 -17.46 22.29
C ARG A 36 13.38 -16.81 21.66
N TRP A 37 13.54 -15.67 20.99
CA TRP A 37 12.45 -14.97 20.30
C TRP A 37 11.90 -15.78 19.15
N GLU A 38 12.75 -16.37 18.32
CA GLU A 38 12.31 -17.26 17.25
C GLU A 38 11.48 -18.41 17.79
N THR A 39 11.97 -19.08 18.86
CA THR A 39 11.25 -20.20 19.47
C THR A 39 9.89 -19.74 20.02
N PHE A 40 9.85 -18.60 20.70
CA PHE A 40 8.62 -18.05 21.27
C PHE A 40 7.61 -17.65 20.17
N ILE A 41 8.03 -16.86 19.18
CA ILE A 41 7.17 -16.39 18.09
C ILE A 41 6.67 -17.57 17.26
N ARG A 42 7.54 -18.52 16.94
CA ARG A 42 7.19 -19.74 16.22
C ARG A 42 6.07 -20.51 16.92
N TYR A 43 6.17 -20.65 18.24
CA TYR A 43 5.15 -21.33 19.03
C TYR A 43 3.86 -20.52 19.14
N ALA A 44 3.98 -19.22 19.44
CA ALA A 44 2.84 -18.32 19.67
C ALA A 44 1.99 -18.10 18.39
N GLU A 45 2.63 -18.01 17.23
CA GLU A 45 1.97 -17.70 15.94
C GLU A 45 1.85 -18.94 15.04
N GLY A 46 2.30 -20.11 15.48
CA GLY A 46 2.10 -21.37 14.76
C GLY A 46 3.00 -21.58 13.53
N TYR A 47 4.18 -20.94 13.46
CA TYR A 47 5.08 -21.10 12.32
C TYR A 47 5.76 -22.47 12.32
N VAL A 48 5.61 -23.21 11.21
CA VAL A 48 6.26 -24.51 11.01
C VAL A 48 7.78 -24.39 10.83
N ALA A 49 8.51 -25.49 11.04
CA ALA A 49 9.97 -25.51 11.02
C ALA A 49 10.60 -25.04 9.69
N ALA A 50 9.87 -25.18 8.56
CA ALA A 50 10.35 -24.77 7.24
C ALA A 50 10.47 -23.24 7.08
N VAL A 51 9.77 -22.44 7.91
CA VAL A 51 9.85 -20.98 7.85
C VAL A 51 11.18 -20.51 8.47
N LYS A 52 11.96 -19.74 7.72
CA LYS A 52 13.20 -19.12 8.19
C LYS A 52 12.91 -17.74 8.76
N PHE A 53 13.58 -17.39 9.84
CA PHE A 53 13.47 -16.11 10.53
C PHE A 53 14.77 -15.33 10.37
N GLN A 54 14.67 -14.06 9.99
CA GLN A 54 15.79 -13.12 10.00
C GLN A 54 15.32 -11.84 10.73
N PHE A 55 15.98 -11.52 11.83
CA PHE A 55 15.67 -10.37 12.68
C PHE A 55 16.52 -9.18 12.31
N GLU A 56 15.90 -8.02 12.11
CA GLU A 56 16.62 -6.74 12.15
C GLU A 56 17.01 -6.38 13.60
N ASP A 57 17.92 -5.42 13.74
CA ASP A 57 18.23 -4.86 15.05
C ASP A 57 17.09 -3.93 15.53
N PRO A 58 16.81 -3.90 16.83
CA PRO A 58 15.79 -3.03 17.39
C PRO A 58 16.06 -1.56 17.06
N LYS A 59 15.04 -0.86 16.57
CA LYS A 59 15.04 0.60 16.28
C LYS A 59 14.08 1.29 17.23
N PRO A 60 14.33 2.55 17.65
CA PRO A 60 13.38 3.29 18.45
C PRO A 60 12.00 3.36 17.77
N SER A 61 10.94 3.06 18.51
CA SER A 61 9.56 3.18 18.05
C SER A 61 9.06 4.62 18.21
N SER A 62 8.02 4.97 17.45
CA SER A 62 7.27 6.21 17.67
C SER A 62 6.55 6.26 19.03
N VAL A 63 6.37 5.11 19.70
CA VAL A 63 5.80 5.02 21.04
C VAL A 63 6.93 4.98 22.07
N PRO A 64 7.01 5.95 22.99
CA PRO A 64 8.03 5.98 24.02
C PRO A 64 8.07 4.69 24.83
N GLY A 65 9.27 4.18 25.09
CA GLY A 65 9.48 2.95 25.86
C GLY A 65 9.42 1.66 25.04
N PHE A 66 9.12 1.76 23.73
CA PHE A 66 9.16 0.62 22.82
C PHE A 66 10.24 0.79 21.75
N TYR A 67 10.68 -0.36 21.25
CA TYR A 67 11.54 -0.50 20.06
C TYR A 67 10.83 -1.34 19.02
N GLU A 68 11.06 -1.06 17.77
CA GLU A 68 10.55 -1.84 16.64
C GLU A 68 11.57 -2.85 16.18
N VAL A 69 11.11 -4.07 15.91
CA VAL A 69 11.92 -5.15 15.34
C VAL A 69 11.19 -5.72 14.15
N THR A 70 11.77 -5.58 12.97
CA THR A 70 11.29 -6.26 11.77
C THR A 70 11.84 -7.68 11.74
N VAL A 71 10.96 -8.64 11.52
CA VAL A 71 11.31 -10.05 11.33
C VAL A 71 10.90 -10.46 9.91
N HIS A 72 11.91 -10.78 9.10
CA HIS A 72 11.70 -11.32 7.77
C HIS A 72 11.47 -12.82 7.87
N LEU A 73 10.31 -13.27 7.44
CA LEU A 73 9.91 -14.67 7.40
C LEU A 73 10.00 -15.18 5.96
N SER A 74 10.59 -16.34 5.73
CA SER A 74 10.70 -16.93 4.40
C SER A 74 10.48 -18.43 4.44
N ASN A 75 9.71 -18.97 3.50
CA ASN A 75 9.54 -20.40 3.26
C ASN A 75 10.22 -20.88 1.95
N GLY A 76 11.04 -20.00 1.34
CA GLY A 76 11.71 -20.27 0.07
C GLY A 76 10.90 -19.86 -1.16
N ALA A 77 9.58 -19.88 -1.11
CA ALA A 77 8.69 -19.45 -2.20
C ALA A 77 8.18 -18.02 -2.01
N SER A 78 7.99 -17.61 -0.77
CA SER A 78 7.50 -16.28 -0.39
C SER A 78 8.27 -15.72 0.79
N THR A 79 8.24 -14.40 0.93
CA THR A 79 8.77 -13.65 2.06
C THR A 79 7.66 -12.80 2.65
N LEU A 80 7.67 -12.66 3.97
CA LEU A 80 6.72 -11.85 4.73
C LEU A 80 7.48 -11.09 5.81
N ASP A 81 7.27 -9.80 5.91
CA ASP A 81 7.80 -8.98 6.98
C ASP A 81 6.77 -8.84 8.09
N ARG A 82 7.19 -9.12 9.33
CA ARG A 82 6.40 -8.92 10.53
C ARG A 82 7.04 -7.88 11.42
N GLN A 83 6.23 -6.94 11.87
CA GLN A 83 6.63 -5.91 12.81
C GLN A 83 6.28 -6.35 14.23
N TYR A 84 7.27 -6.30 15.12
CA TYR A 84 7.09 -6.52 16.54
C TYR A 84 7.56 -5.28 17.32
N TYR A 85 6.89 -4.99 18.42
CA TYR A 85 7.28 -3.94 19.33
C TYR A 85 7.79 -4.57 20.63
N VAL A 86 8.94 -4.15 21.09
CA VAL A 86 9.58 -4.72 22.29
C VAL A 86 9.79 -3.63 23.33
N THR A 87 9.56 -3.95 24.59
CA THR A 87 9.87 -3.04 25.68
C THR A 87 11.38 -2.80 25.81
N ALA A 88 11.78 -1.64 26.37
CA ALA A 88 13.19 -1.27 26.50
C ALA A 88 14.03 -2.28 27.32
N ASP A 89 13.39 -3.06 28.21
CA ASP A 89 14.02 -4.14 28.96
C ASP A 89 14.12 -5.48 28.18
N GLY A 90 13.52 -5.54 26.99
CA GLY A 90 13.51 -6.74 26.13
C GLY A 90 12.65 -7.90 26.65
N GLN A 91 11.80 -7.68 27.66
CA GLN A 91 11.05 -8.75 28.32
C GLN A 91 9.66 -8.99 27.74
N SER A 92 9.09 -7.99 27.05
CA SER A 92 7.75 -8.08 26.50
C SER A 92 7.75 -7.79 25.00
N ILE A 93 7.00 -8.60 24.24
CA ILE A 93 6.79 -8.43 22.81
C ILE A 93 5.30 -8.12 22.59
N VAL A 94 5.02 -7.10 21.78
CA VAL A 94 3.69 -6.79 21.28
C VAL A 94 3.67 -7.07 19.78
N SER A 95 2.78 -7.94 19.34
CA SER A 95 2.47 -8.20 17.93
C SER A 95 1.23 -7.39 17.55
N GLY A 96 1.29 -6.67 16.44
CA GLY A 96 0.18 -5.86 15.96
C GLY A 96 0.63 -4.56 15.31
N SER A 97 -0.35 -3.69 15.00
CA SER A 97 -0.11 -2.39 14.38
C SER A 97 -0.18 -1.27 15.40
N LEU A 98 0.72 -0.30 15.30
CA LEU A 98 0.62 0.97 16.03
C LEU A 98 -0.10 1.98 15.12
N TRP A 99 -1.12 2.62 15.68
CA TRP A 99 -1.83 3.70 15.00
C TRP A 99 -1.67 5.00 15.79
N ASN A 100 -1.29 6.06 15.08
CA ASN A 100 -1.37 7.40 15.64
C ASN A 100 -2.82 7.88 15.52
N VAL A 101 -3.48 8.12 16.63
CA VAL A 101 -4.89 8.57 16.65
C VAL A 101 -5.10 9.96 16.06
N ASN A 102 -4.02 10.73 15.87
CA ASN A 102 -4.05 12.05 15.23
C ASN A 102 -3.86 11.98 13.71
N GLU A 103 -3.65 10.81 13.17
CA GLU A 103 -3.50 10.55 11.74
C GLU A 103 -4.59 9.60 11.26
N GLY A 104 -4.90 9.63 9.94
CA GLY A 104 -5.79 8.64 9.37
C GLY A 104 -5.20 7.23 9.52
N PRO A 105 -5.96 6.22 9.95
CA PRO A 105 -5.44 4.87 10.23
C PRO A 105 -4.78 4.22 9.02
N PHE A 106 -5.07 4.69 7.82
CA PHE A 106 -4.52 4.20 6.55
C PHE A 106 -3.61 5.20 5.83
N ALA A 107 -3.20 6.30 6.50
CA ALA A 107 -2.40 7.36 5.89
C ALA A 107 -1.08 6.83 5.27
N ALA A 108 -0.41 5.90 5.95
CA ALA A 108 0.81 5.27 5.44
C ALA A 108 0.54 4.43 4.18
N THR A 109 -0.51 3.61 4.19
CA THR A 109 -0.93 2.80 3.04
C THR A 109 -1.31 3.68 1.86
N LEU A 110 -2.11 4.73 2.09
CA LEU A 110 -2.55 5.66 1.04
C LEU A 110 -1.40 6.37 0.32
N LYS A 111 -0.28 6.64 1.01
CA LYS A 111 0.93 7.22 0.40
C LYS A 111 1.63 6.27 -0.57
N LEU A 112 1.47 4.96 -0.37
CA LEU A 112 2.08 3.93 -1.20
C LEU A 112 1.19 3.54 -2.39
N LEU A 113 -0.14 3.63 -2.24
CA LEU A 113 -1.09 3.22 -3.27
C LEU A 113 -0.94 4.06 -4.55
N PRO A 114 -1.04 3.43 -5.75
CA PRO A 114 -0.89 4.12 -7.02
C PRO A 114 -2.06 5.07 -7.25
N LYS A 115 -1.77 6.19 -7.91
CA LYS A 115 -2.78 7.17 -8.33
C LYS A 115 -3.23 6.95 -9.77
N ASP A 116 -2.36 6.33 -10.57
CA ASP A 116 -2.53 6.08 -11.98
C ASP A 116 -2.64 4.57 -12.24
N GLY A 117 -3.15 4.20 -13.40
CA GLY A 117 -3.33 2.81 -13.82
C GLY A 117 -4.61 2.65 -14.63
N PHE A 118 -4.90 1.42 -15.07
CA PHE A 118 -6.17 1.11 -15.71
C PHE A 118 -7.28 1.11 -14.67
N ALA A 119 -8.14 2.12 -14.79
CA ALA A 119 -9.22 2.34 -13.84
C ALA A 119 -10.57 2.48 -14.54
N PHE A 120 -11.64 2.15 -13.85
CA PHE A 120 -13.00 2.55 -14.21
C PHE A 120 -13.66 3.27 -13.02
N GLY A 121 -14.70 4.04 -13.32
CA GLY A 121 -15.28 5.00 -12.38
C GLY A 121 -14.61 6.37 -12.48
N PRO A 122 -15.20 7.41 -11.87
CA PRO A 122 -14.68 8.76 -11.97
C PRO A 122 -13.36 8.94 -11.22
N PRO A 123 -12.45 9.78 -11.72
CA PRO A 123 -11.13 10.00 -11.10
C PRO A 123 -11.23 10.52 -9.67
N ASP A 124 -12.24 11.34 -9.37
CA ASP A 124 -12.45 12.00 -8.08
C ASP A 124 -13.49 11.28 -7.20
N ALA A 125 -13.71 9.98 -7.43
CA ALA A 125 -14.64 9.19 -6.64
C ALA A 125 -14.25 9.21 -5.15
N PRO A 126 -15.22 9.38 -4.22
CA PRO A 126 -14.95 9.40 -2.77
C PRO A 126 -14.47 8.05 -2.23
N VAL A 127 -14.73 6.96 -2.93
CA VAL A 127 -14.21 5.63 -2.60
C VAL A 127 -13.30 5.16 -3.73
N ASN A 128 -12.03 4.91 -3.40
CA ASN A 128 -11.02 4.40 -4.32
C ASN A 128 -10.65 2.97 -3.92
N ILE A 129 -10.78 2.04 -4.86
CA ILE A 129 -10.42 0.64 -4.71
C ILE A 129 -9.19 0.38 -5.57
N ILE A 130 -8.08 -0.03 -4.96
CA ILE A 130 -6.89 -0.52 -5.67
C ILE A 130 -6.91 -2.04 -5.58
N LEU A 131 -7.00 -2.72 -6.70
CA LEU A 131 -7.19 -4.16 -6.78
C LEU A 131 -5.95 -4.85 -7.35
N PHE A 132 -5.23 -5.58 -6.51
CA PHE A 132 -4.18 -6.52 -6.92
C PHE A 132 -4.81 -7.82 -7.37
N SER A 133 -4.64 -8.16 -8.64
CA SER A 133 -5.36 -9.23 -9.30
C SER A 133 -4.45 -10.06 -10.21
N ASP A 134 -4.89 -11.28 -10.45
CA ASP A 134 -4.25 -12.26 -11.33
C ASP A 134 -5.30 -12.81 -12.30
N PHE A 135 -5.03 -12.69 -13.59
CA PHE A 135 -5.98 -13.08 -14.63
C PHE A 135 -6.27 -14.59 -14.68
N GLU A 136 -5.40 -15.42 -14.11
CA GLU A 136 -5.59 -16.87 -14.02
C GLU A 136 -6.24 -17.32 -12.70
N CYS A 137 -6.30 -16.44 -11.69
CA CYS A 137 -6.87 -16.75 -10.39
C CYS A 137 -8.41 -16.84 -10.44
N PRO A 138 -9.03 -17.98 -10.04
CA PRO A 138 -10.48 -18.14 -10.08
C PRO A 138 -11.23 -17.20 -9.13
N TYR A 139 -10.65 -16.89 -7.97
CA TYR A 139 -11.23 -15.92 -7.03
C TYR A 139 -11.18 -14.49 -7.56
N CYS A 140 -10.19 -14.16 -8.40
CA CYS A 140 -10.15 -12.88 -9.10
C CYS A 140 -11.28 -12.76 -10.13
N SER A 141 -11.60 -13.85 -10.84
CA SER A 141 -12.75 -13.90 -11.75
C SER A 141 -14.08 -13.67 -11.00
N GLU A 142 -14.24 -14.29 -9.85
CA GLU A 142 -15.43 -14.13 -9.00
C GLU A 142 -15.60 -12.68 -8.54
N LEU A 143 -14.53 -12.06 -8.02
CA LEU A 143 -14.54 -10.66 -7.60
C LEU A 143 -14.75 -9.71 -8.78
N ALA A 144 -14.07 -9.94 -9.91
CA ALA A 144 -14.21 -9.14 -11.13
C ALA A 144 -15.66 -9.11 -11.61
N LYS A 145 -16.34 -10.26 -11.64
CA LYS A 145 -17.77 -10.35 -11.97
C LYS A 145 -18.62 -9.49 -11.04
N THR A 146 -18.41 -9.60 -9.73
CA THR A 146 -19.13 -8.81 -8.72
C THR A 146 -18.89 -7.30 -8.93
N ILE A 147 -17.63 -6.90 -9.06
CA ILE A 147 -17.24 -5.49 -9.24
C ILE A 147 -17.82 -4.91 -10.53
N ARG A 148 -17.66 -5.61 -11.65
CA ARG A 148 -18.09 -5.11 -12.96
C ARG A 148 -19.61 -5.06 -13.12
N GLN A 149 -20.34 -5.95 -12.46
CA GLN A 149 -21.80 -6.04 -12.59
C GLN A 149 -22.54 -5.19 -11.57
N GLU A 150 -22.07 -5.12 -10.33
CA GLU A 150 -22.84 -4.53 -9.23
C GLU A 150 -22.42 -3.10 -8.85
N LEU A 151 -21.11 -2.78 -8.91
CA LEU A 151 -20.64 -1.44 -8.53
C LEU A 151 -21.30 -0.32 -9.37
N PRO A 152 -21.32 -0.41 -10.72
CA PRO A 152 -21.92 0.66 -11.52
C PRO A 152 -23.41 0.86 -11.27
N LYS A 153 -24.14 -0.21 -10.94
CA LYS A 153 -25.59 -0.15 -10.67
C LYS A 153 -25.89 0.56 -9.36
N LYS A 154 -25.14 0.26 -8.28
CA LYS A 154 -25.43 0.77 -6.96
C LYS A 154 -24.72 2.09 -6.65
N TYR A 155 -23.48 2.24 -7.09
CA TYR A 155 -22.63 3.35 -6.68
C TYR A 155 -22.29 4.34 -7.78
N GLY A 156 -22.44 3.94 -9.07
CA GLY A 156 -22.30 4.86 -10.21
C GLY A 156 -20.99 5.62 -10.18
N ASP A 157 -21.08 6.92 -9.86
CA ASP A 157 -19.97 7.87 -9.82
C ASP A 157 -19.22 7.94 -8.47
N LYS A 158 -19.56 7.09 -7.51
CA LYS A 158 -19.01 7.17 -6.15
C LYS A 158 -17.80 6.27 -5.90
N VAL A 159 -17.50 5.37 -6.82
CA VAL A 159 -16.40 4.39 -6.68
C VAL A 159 -15.51 4.39 -7.91
N LYS A 160 -14.21 4.50 -7.69
CA LYS A 160 -13.16 4.25 -8.68
C LYS A 160 -12.48 2.92 -8.36
N VAL A 161 -12.25 2.08 -9.36
CA VAL A 161 -11.46 0.86 -9.22
C VAL A 161 -10.27 0.93 -10.14
N THR A 162 -9.07 0.82 -9.59
CA THR A 162 -7.80 0.74 -10.32
C THR A 162 -7.26 -0.68 -10.22
N PHE A 163 -6.86 -1.24 -11.34
CA PHE A 163 -6.32 -2.60 -11.44
C PHE A 163 -4.79 -2.57 -11.34
N GLU A 164 -4.25 -3.47 -10.53
CA GLU A 164 -2.82 -3.72 -10.38
C GLU A 164 -2.51 -5.19 -10.66
N ASP A 165 -1.52 -5.42 -11.52
CA ASP A 165 -1.09 -6.78 -11.89
C ASP A 165 -0.34 -7.45 -10.74
N PHE A 166 -0.80 -8.62 -10.31
CA PHE A 166 -0.12 -9.43 -9.32
C PHE A 166 -0.14 -10.93 -9.71
N PRO A 167 0.48 -11.31 -10.84
CA PRO A 167 0.47 -12.67 -11.33
C PRO A 167 1.24 -13.62 -10.42
N LEU A 168 0.59 -14.67 -9.93
CA LEU A 168 1.17 -15.71 -9.07
C LEU A 168 1.81 -16.81 -9.91
N THR A 169 2.88 -16.47 -10.61
CA THR A 169 3.52 -17.31 -11.64
C THR A 169 4.00 -18.69 -11.16
N ALA A 170 4.13 -18.89 -9.86
CA ALA A 170 4.49 -20.18 -9.29
C ALA A 170 3.37 -21.25 -9.42
N ILE A 171 2.10 -20.80 -9.51
CA ILE A 171 0.91 -21.66 -9.58
C ILE A 171 0.03 -21.36 -10.78
N HIS A 172 0.22 -20.23 -11.45
CA HIS A 172 -0.57 -19.73 -12.57
C HIS A 172 0.34 -19.51 -13.80
N PRO A 173 0.46 -20.52 -14.69
CA PRO A 173 1.46 -20.55 -15.75
C PRO A 173 1.26 -19.50 -16.85
N TRP A 174 0.03 -19.01 -17.11
CA TRP A 174 -0.22 -18.01 -18.12
C TRP A 174 -0.58 -16.61 -17.56
N ALA A 175 -0.64 -16.46 -16.23
CA ALA A 175 -1.02 -15.21 -15.58
C ALA A 175 -0.16 -14.01 -16.00
N ARG A 176 1.18 -14.20 -16.09
CA ARG A 176 2.08 -13.13 -16.51
C ARG A 176 1.88 -12.73 -17.96
N ALA A 177 1.73 -13.72 -18.84
CA ALA A 177 1.48 -13.44 -20.26
C ALA A 177 0.12 -12.75 -20.49
N ALA A 178 -0.88 -13.07 -19.67
CA ALA A 178 -2.17 -12.37 -19.67
C ALA A 178 -2.04 -10.91 -19.19
N ALA A 179 -1.25 -10.66 -18.13
CA ALA A 179 -0.94 -9.32 -17.67
C ALA A 179 -0.24 -8.50 -18.78
N GLU A 180 0.77 -9.07 -19.44
CA GLU A 180 1.45 -8.42 -20.58
C GLU A 180 0.46 -8.13 -21.74
N SER A 181 -0.44 -9.06 -22.04
CA SER A 181 -1.48 -8.88 -23.05
C SER A 181 -2.42 -7.71 -22.72
N ALA A 182 -2.92 -7.66 -21.49
CA ALA A 182 -3.78 -6.57 -21.01
C ALA A 182 -3.08 -5.21 -21.10
N GLN A 183 -1.83 -5.14 -20.64
CA GLN A 183 -1.03 -3.91 -20.66
C GLN A 183 -0.73 -3.46 -22.10
N CYS A 184 -0.36 -4.37 -23.00
CA CYS A 184 -0.10 -4.05 -24.41
C CYS A 184 -1.35 -3.54 -25.15
N LEU A 185 -2.50 -4.13 -24.88
CA LEU A 185 -3.79 -3.66 -25.38
C LEU A 185 -4.14 -2.27 -24.81
N GLY A 186 -4.05 -2.13 -23.51
CA GLY A 186 -4.38 -0.92 -22.78
C GLY A 186 -3.50 0.28 -23.15
N ALA A 187 -2.23 0.05 -23.46
CA ALA A 187 -1.30 1.10 -23.90
C ALA A 187 -1.73 1.78 -25.21
N GLN A 188 -2.46 1.08 -26.08
CA GLN A 188 -3.00 1.65 -27.29
C GLN A 188 -4.44 2.16 -27.12
N ASN A 189 -5.24 1.45 -26.33
CA ASN A 189 -6.63 1.79 -26.08
C ASN A 189 -7.05 1.32 -24.66
N PRO A 190 -7.26 2.21 -23.70
CA PRO A 190 -7.69 1.83 -22.34
C PRO A 190 -8.99 1.00 -22.31
N ALA A 191 -9.89 1.18 -23.28
CA ALA A 191 -11.09 0.34 -23.38
C ALA A 191 -10.75 -1.11 -23.77
N ALA A 192 -9.67 -1.33 -24.54
CA ALA A 192 -9.22 -2.66 -24.90
C ALA A 192 -8.65 -3.43 -23.69
N PHE A 193 -8.03 -2.74 -22.73
CA PHE A 193 -7.67 -3.35 -21.45
C PHE A 193 -8.90 -3.97 -20.76
N TRP A 194 -9.97 -3.20 -20.61
CA TRP A 194 -11.18 -3.66 -19.93
C TRP A 194 -11.95 -4.70 -20.74
N ALA A 195 -11.93 -4.61 -22.06
CA ALA A 195 -12.51 -5.64 -22.94
C ALA A 195 -11.77 -6.99 -22.77
N PHE A 196 -10.43 -6.95 -22.72
CA PHE A 196 -9.63 -8.14 -22.44
C PHE A 196 -9.86 -8.65 -21.01
N HIS A 197 -9.85 -7.76 -20.01
CA HIS A 197 -10.14 -8.10 -18.63
C HIS A 197 -11.47 -8.86 -18.48
N ASP A 198 -12.54 -8.32 -19.07
CA ASP A 198 -13.86 -8.92 -18.95
C ASP A 198 -13.94 -10.27 -19.70
N TRP A 199 -13.28 -10.33 -20.89
CA TRP A 199 -13.23 -11.55 -21.67
C TRP A 199 -12.45 -12.66 -20.99
N ILE A 200 -11.22 -12.38 -20.52
CA ILE A 200 -10.33 -13.40 -19.97
C ILE A 200 -10.91 -14.03 -18.71
N PHE A 201 -11.54 -13.24 -17.83
CA PHE A 201 -12.19 -13.76 -16.62
C PHE A 201 -13.43 -14.60 -16.92
N GLN A 202 -14.07 -14.40 -18.06
CA GLN A 202 -15.19 -15.26 -18.49
C GLN A 202 -14.68 -16.57 -19.14
N HIS A 203 -13.47 -16.58 -19.68
CA HIS A 203 -12.91 -17.68 -20.47
C HIS A 203 -11.70 -18.35 -19.79
N GLN A 204 -11.49 -18.15 -18.50
CA GLN A 204 -10.34 -18.73 -17.76
C GLN A 204 -10.18 -20.23 -17.98
N LYS A 205 -11.31 -20.98 -18.00
CA LYS A 205 -11.30 -22.44 -18.14
C LYS A 205 -10.83 -22.92 -19.52
N ASP A 206 -11.01 -22.08 -20.54
CA ASP A 206 -10.69 -22.39 -21.93
C ASP A 206 -9.37 -21.76 -22.36
N THR A 207 -8.80 -20.88 -21.50
CA THR A 207 -7.54 -20.19 -21.77
C THR A 207 -6.35 -21.06 -21.35
N THR A 208 -5.38 -21.12 -22.24
CA THR A 208 -4.12 -21.83 -22.07
C THR A 208 -2.96 -21.01 -22.54
N PRO A 209 -1.68 -21.31 -22.17
CA PRO A 209 -0.53 -20.63 -22.76
C PRO A 209 -0.49 -20.67 -24.30
N ALA A 210 -1.04 -21.73 -24.88
CA ALA A 210 -1.00 -21.94 -26.34
C ALA A 210 -1.98 -21.04 -27.11
N ASN A 211 -3.17 -20.77 -26.57
CA ASN A 211 -4.21 -20.01 -27.26
C ASN A 211 -4.28 -18.52 -26.85
N LEU A 212 -3.70 -18.14 -25.70
CA LEU A 212 -3.80 -16.80 -25.14
C LEU A 212 -3.42 -15.70 -26.14
N ARG A 213 -2.31 -15.88 -26.89
CA ARG A 213 -1.88 -14.90 -27.89
C ARG A 213 -2.91 -14.72 -29.00
N GLN A 214 -3.49 -15.81 -29.50
CA GLN A 214 -4.50 -15.75 -30.55
C GLN A 214 -5.76 -15.02 -30.08
N GLU A 215 -6.19 -15.31 -28.85
CA GLU A 215 -7.36 -14.64 -28.26
C GLU A 215 -7.09 -13.15 -28.02
N THR A 216 -5.88 -12.80 -27.57
CA THR A 216 -5.45 -11.41 -27.43
C THR A 216 -5.54 -10.66 -28.77
N MET A 217 -5.08 -11.26 -29.86
CA MET A 217 -5.17 -10.68 -31.21
C MET A 217 -6.62 -10.55 -31.72
N THR A 218 -7.48 -11.50 -31.33
CA THR A 218 -8.91 -11.44 -31.66
C THR A 218 -9.58 -10.24 -30.97
N ILE A 219 -9.28 -10.01 -29.72
CA ILE A 219 -9.78 -8.85 -28.96
C ILE A 219 -9.22 -7.55 -29.52
N ALA A 220 -7.95 -7.52 -29.93
CA ALA A 220 -7.35 -6.36 -30.57
C ALA A 220 -8.13 -5.89 -31.82
N LYS A 221 -8.51 -6.82 -32.68
CA LYS A 221 -9.36 -6.53 -33.86
C LYS A 221 -10.70 -5.92 -33.46
N GLN A 222 -11.37 -6.51 -32.49
CA GLN A 222 -12.66 -6.04 -31.96
C GLN A 222 -12.59 -4.63 -31.37
N GLN A 223 -11.44 -4.29 -30.79
CA GLN A 223 -11.21 -3.00 -30.10
C GLN A 223 -10.45 -1.98 -30.96
N SER A 224 -10.28 -2.24 -32.27
CA SER A 224 -9.56 -1.36 -33.20
C SER A 224 -8.13 -1.03 -32.76
N VAL A 225 -7.45 -2.00 -32.13
CA VAL A 225 -6.04 -1.92 -31.74
C VAL A 225 -5.17 -2.33 -32.93
N ASP A 226 -4.06 -1.64 -33.15
CA ASP A 226 -3.07 -1.96 -34.17
C ASP A 226 -2.38 -3.30 -33.84
N GLU A 227 -2.70 -4.33 -34.64
CA GLU A 227 -2.20 -5.69 -34.44
C GLU A 227 -0.67 -5.79 -34.57
N THR A 228 -0.06 -4.96 -35.45
CA THR A 228 1.39 -4.97 -35.64
C THR A 228 2.10 -4.41 -34.40
N LYS A 229 1.60 -3.30 -33.86
CA LYS A 229 2.13 -2.73 -32.61
C LYS A 229 1.90 -3.66 -31.42
N LEU A 230 0.73 -4.31 -31.37
CA LEU A 230 0.44 -5.30 -30.33
C LEU A 230 1.40 -6.47 -30.39
N ALA A 231 1.63 -7.04 -31.58
CA ALA A 231 2.59 -8.13 -31.75
C ALA A 231 3.99 -7.72 -31.32
N ALA A 232 4.47 -6.55 -31.72
CA ALA A 232 5.78 -6.02 -31.31
C ALA A 232 5.87 -5.81 -29.79
N CYS A 233 4.79 -5.31 -29.15
CA CYS A 233 4.72 -5.14 -27.70
C CYS A 233 4.85 -6.48 -26.97
N LEU A 234 4.10 -7.50 -27.41
CA LEU A 234 4.12 -8.84 -26.83
C LEU A 234 5.50 -9.51 -27.03
N ASP A 235 6.07 -9.43 -28.25
CA ASP A 235 7.34 -10.07 -28.59
C ASP A 235 8.52 -9.44 -27.84
N SER A 236 8.45 -8.16 -27.52
CA SER A 236 9.47 -7.44 -26.74
C SER A 236 9.25 -7.49 -25.24
N HIS A 237 8.16 -8.06 -24.76
CA HIS A 237 7.75 -8.01 -23.35
C HIS A 237 7.76 -6.58 -22.79
N ALA A 238 7.34 -5.60 -23.58
CA ALA A 238 7.44 -4.18 -23.23
C ALA A 238 6.86 -3.80 -21.86
N PRO A 239 5.73 -4.38 -21.39
CA PRO A 239 5.17 -4.07 -20.07
C PRO A 239 5.85 -4.77 -18.89
N ALA A 240 6.85 -5.63 -19.11
CA ALA A 240 7.44 -6.45 -18.05
C ALA A 240 7.87 -5.63 -16.81
N ALA A 241 8.57 -4.51 -17.04
CA ALA A 241 9.03 -3.64 -15.96
C ALA A 241 7.87 -2.99 -15.16
N GLN A 242 6.76 -2.65 -15.82
CA GLN A 242 5.57 -2.10 -15.16
C GLN A 242 4.89 -3.17 -14.30
N ILE A 243 4.76 -4.39 -14.80
CA ILE A 243 4.20 -5.53 -14.06
C ILE A 243 5.08 -5.86 -12.84
N ASP A 244 6.40 -5.87 -13.02
CA ASP A 244 7.34 -6.09 -11.91
C ASP A 244 7.23 -4.99 -10.85
N LYS A 245 7.02 -3.74 -11.26
CA LYS A 245 6.77 -2.63 -10.33
C LYS A 245 5.46 -2.83 -9.54
N SER A 246 4.39 -3.28 -10.19
CA SER A 246 3.12 -3.59 -9.52
C SER A 246 3.28 -4.75 -8.53
N ILE A 247 3.99 -5.82 -8.91
CA ILE A 247 4.33 -6.93 -8.01
C ILE A 247 5.14 -6.43 -6.81
N GLN A 248 6.15 -5.58 -7.03
CA GLN A 248 6.97 -5.04 -5.94
C GLN A 248 6.15 -4.14 -5.01
N LEU A 249 5.23 -3.34 -5.55
CA LEU A 249 4.30 -2.55 -4.76
C LEU A 249 3.41 -3.45 -3.90
N GLY A 250 2.82 -4.50 -4.49
CA GLY A 250 2.03 -5.48 -3.75
C GLY A 250 2.83 -6.13 -2.61
N ARG A 251 4.10 -6.50 -2.85
CA ARG A 251 4.98 -7.02 -1.79
C ARG A 251 5.24 -6.00 -0.68
N THR A 252 5.47 -4.74 -1.04
CA THR A 252 5.65 -3.65 -0.05
C THR A 252 4.38 -3.47 0.80
N LEU A 253 3.21 -3.64 0.20
CA LEU A 253 1.91 -3.63 0.86
C LEU A 253 1.55 -4.98 1.52
N GLN A 254 2.47 -5.95 1.52
CA GLN A 254 2.31 -7.28 2.09
C GLN A 254 1.19 -8.13 1.45
N VAL A 255 0.86 -7.86 0.21
CA VAL A 255 -0.06 -8.70 -0.59
C VAL A 255 0.55 -10.09 -0.78
N GLN A 256 -0.14 -11.14 -0.33
CA GLN A 256 0.34 -12.52 -0.36
C GLN A 256 -0.51 -13.43 -1.25
N GLN A 257 -1.70 -13.01 -1.59
CA GLN A 257 -2.66 -13.78 -2.40
C GLN A 257 -3.50 -12.83 -3.26
N THR A 258 -4.19 -13.40 -4.23
CA THR A 258 -5.11 -12.67 -5.10
C THR A 258 -6.53 -13.25 -5.03
N PRO A 259 -7.55 -12.41 -5.12
CA PRO A 259 -7.46 -10.96 -5.13
C PRO A 259 -7.15 -10.41 -3.73
N THR A 260 -6.36 -9.33 -3.65
CA THR A 260 -6.25 -8.46 -2.49
C THR A 260 -6.55 -7.04 -2.95
N PHE A 261 -7.32 -6.28 -2.22
CA PHE A 261 -7.66 -4.94 -2.61
C PHE A 261 -7.72 -3.98 -1.41
N PHE A 262 -7.52 -2.71 -1.71
CA PHE A 262 -7.49 -1.65 -0.71
C PHE A 262 -8.65 -0.68 -0.97
N VAL A 263 -9.58 -0.59 -0.03
CA VAL A 263 -10.69 0.37 -0.09
C VAL A 263 -10.32 1.59 0.75
N ASN A 264 -9.97 2.71 0.10
CA ASN A 264 -9.44 3.90 0.76
C ASN A 264 -8.29 3.58 1.76
N GLY A 265 -7.40 2.66 1.37
CA GLY A 265 -6.27 2.22 2.17
C GLY A 265 -6.53 1.06 3.13
N ARG A 266 -7.79 0.69 3.36
CA ARG A 266 -8.16 -0.50 4.14
C ARG A 266 -7.99 -1.76 3.30
N GLU A 267 -7.14 -2.66 3.74
CA GLU A 267 -6.90 -3.94 3.08
C GLU A 267 -8.06 -4.91 3.27
N GLU A 268 -8.45 -5.56 2.19
CA GLU A 268 -9.38 -6.70 2.14
C GLU A 268 -8.81 -7.78 1.23
N THR A 269 -9.07 -9.03 1.55
CA THR A 269 -8.46 -10.17 0.87
C THR A 269 -9.51 -11.21 0.45
N GLY A 270 -9.35 -11.75 -0.75
CA GLY A 270 -10.26 -12.75 -1.32
C GLY A 270 -11.46 -12.15 -2.05
N ALA A 271 -12.25 -13.01 -2.66
CA ALA A 271 -13.48 -12.63 -3.35
C ALA A 271 -14.60 -12.37 -2.32
N LEU A 272 -14.76 -11.12 -1.92
CA LEU A 272 -15.85 -10.75 -1.00
C LEU A 272 -17.22 -10.89 -1.69
N PRO A 273 -18.21 -11.48 -1.01
CA PRO A 273 -19.60 -11.40 -1.45
C PRO A 273 -20.09 -9.97 -1.59
N TRP A 274 -21.02 -9.75 -2.51
CA TRP A 274 -21.49 -8.40 -2.84
C TRP A 274 -22.00 -7.60 -1.63
N ASP A 275 -22.77 -8.20 -0.75
CA ASP A 275 -23.30 -7.56 0.46
C ASP A 275 -22.22 -7.06 1.40
N ARG A 276 -21.11 -7.82 1.54
CA ARG A 276 -19.95 -7.43 2.34
C ARG A 276 -19.18 -6.28 1.69
N LEU A 277 -18.92 -6.38 0.38
CA LEU A 277 -18.26 -5.29 -0.36
C LEU A 277 -19.10 -4.02 -0.34
N ALA A 278 -20.41 -4.13 -0.53
CA ALA A 278 -21.33 -3.01 -0.47
C ALA A 278 -21.37 -2.36 0.92
N ALA A 279 -21.42 -3.15 1.99
CA ALA A 279 -21.38 -2.63 3.36
C ALA A 279 -20.08 -1.87 3.64
N LEU A 280 -18.95 -2.35 3.14
CA LEU A 280 -17.66 -1.66 3.27
C LEU A 280 -17.64 -0.33 2.51
N ILE A 281 -18.16 -0.30 1.29
CA ILE A 281 -18.26 0.93 0.50
C ILE A 281 -19.22 1.92 1.18
N ASP A 282 -20.37 1.47 1.66
CA ASP A 282 -21.32 2.30 2.39
C ASP A 282 -20.68 2.87 3.68
N PHE A 283 -19.86 2.10 4.38
CA PHE A 283 -19.08 2.56 5.53
C PHE A 283 -18.09 3.67 5.11
N GLU A 284 -17.34 3.48 4.04
CA GLU A 284 -16.37 4.46 3.55
C GLU A 284 -17.04 5.75 3.04
N LEU A 285 -18.21 5.66 2.45
CA LEU A 285 -19.00 6.83 2.03
C LEU A 285 -19.52 7.65 3.20
N ASN A 286 -19.74 7.01 4.36
CA ASN A 286 -20.28 7.65 5.58
C ASN A 286 -19.20 7.89 6.66
N ARG A 287 -17.91 7.66 6.36
CA ARG A 287 -16.84 7.85 7.33
C ARG A 287 -16.73 9.29 7.82
N PRO A 288 -16.22 9.52 9.04
CA PRO A 288 -15.93 10.87 9.55
C PRO A 288 -14.96 11.61 8.62
N LYS A 289 -15.23 12.91 8.37
CA LYS A 289 -14.41 13.74 7.46
C LYS A 289 -12.95 13.86 7.91
N GLU A 290 -12.69 13.80 9.21
CA GLU A 290 -11.35 13.83 9.81
C GLU A 290 -10.44 12.68 9.35
N PHE A 291 -11.02 11.54 8.93
CA PHE A 291 -10.30 10.41 8.37
C PHE A 291 -10.40 10.32 6.84
N SER A 292 -10.72 11.44 6.19
CA SER A 292 -10.77 11.51 4.72
C SER A 292 -9.35 11.53 4.14
N PRO A 293 -9.05 10.83 3.02
CA PRO A 293 -7.73 10.88 2.39
C PRO A 293 -7.26 12.29 2.02
N SER A 294 -8.21 13.21 1.77
CA SER A 294 -7.94 14.63 1.52
C SER A 294 -7.58 15.43 2.78
N ALA A 295 -8.00 14.99 3.97
CA ALA A 295 -7.71 15.70 5.22
C ALA A 295 -6.22 15.60 5.61
N ASP A 296 -5.54 14.50 5.24
CA ASP A 296 -4.12 14.29 5.53
C ASP A 296 -3.20 15.16 4.65
N THR A 297 -3.68 15.64 3.49
CA THR A 297 -2.92 16.54 2.61
C THR A 297 -3.00 18.01 3.00
N GLU A 298 -4.08 18.45 3.66
CA GLU A 298 -4.26 19.85 4.07
C GLU A 298 -3.51 20.20 5.36
N LYS A 299 -3.32 19.25 6.28
CA LYS A 299 -2.62 19.51 7.55
C LYS A 299 -1.10 19.67 7.43
N CYS A 300 -0.49 19.27 6.32
CA CYS A 300 0.97 19.40 6.12
C CYS A 300 1.48 20.86 5.98
N CYS A 301 0.63 21.86 5.84
CA CYS A 301 1.04 23.26 5.55
C CYS A 301 0.58 24.31 6.57
N GLU A 302 -0.18 23.96 7.60
CA GLU A 302 -0.51 24.88 8.68
C GLU A 302 0.59 24.90 9.76
N VAL A 303 1.67 25.62 9.47
CA VAL A 303 2.55 26.12 10.53
C VAL A 303 1.80 27.27 11.20
N SER A 304 1.11 27.01 12.30
CA SER A 304 0.56 28.05 13.16
C SER A 304 1.72 28.81 13.82
N ILE A 305 2.11 29.95 13.21
CA ILE A 305 3.01 30.90 13.86
C ILE A 305 2.23 31.52 15.03
N PRO A 306 2.67 31.36 16.28
CA PRO A 306 2.03 32.04 17.39
C PRO A 306 2.14 33.55 17.16
N LYS A 307 1.00 34.26 17.13
CA LYS A 307 0.99 35.70 17.14
C LYS A 307 1.61 36.17 18.46
N ILE A 308 2.83 36.70 18.40
CA ILE A 308 3.44 37.43 19.49
C ILE A 308 2.61 38.72 19.65
N GLY A 309 1.76 38.73 20.65
CA GLY A 309 0.95 39.89 21.00
C GLY A 309 1.84 41.00 21.50
N GLY A 310 1.94 42.09 20.72
CA GLY A 310 2.42 43.36 21.18
C GLY A 310 1.36 44.03 22.05
N LYS A 311 1.72 44.41 23.24
CA LYS A 311 1.24 45.60 24.00
C LYS A 311 2.45 46.32 24.51
#